data_6522f3c6be453f4a5f0be33b7543b77a
#
_entry.id   6522f3c6be453f4a5f0be33b7543b77a
#
_cell.length_a   1.000
_cell.length_b   1.000
_cell.length_c   1.000
_cell.angle_alpha   90.00
_cell.angle_beta   90.00
_cell.angle_gamma   90.00
#
_symmetry.space_group_name_H-M   'P 1'
#
loop_
_entity.id
_entity.type
_entity.pdbx_description
1 polymer ?
#
loop_
_entity_poly.entity_id
_entity_poly.type
_entity_poly.pdbx_seq_one_letter_code
_entity_poly.pdbx_strand_id
1 'polypeptide(L)'
;MGISQTPSKDQTPIADYVEGSFVPISRLEHDWEFHSALALSPAEERTIVREPVQAVPAAMAQRLGKVRVLAVPYIACLESGDVVCRHKPKSEAHTAAWVETPERINLLLACRELDAHDTGFELLGSVAELLRPRLTQSESDAYRQILEEEIHHGVRGEIDEEALNAKQSYLSSRPGRQFRAQFERYREISFVSTAAEYIHGLWHDVQIRIGPDHLPVAQLRRRMDLMAELFPPNEGYRVFDEAIGKTE
;
A
#
# COMPACT_ATOMS: atom_id res chain seq x y z
N MET A 1 -15.81 -31.70 2.99
CA MET A 1 -16.68 -31.20 4.07
C MET A 1 -15.89 -30.13 4.79
N GLY A 2 -16.07 -28.87 4.40
CA GLY A 2 -15.47 -27.72 5.08
C GLY A 2 -16.18 -27.51 6.41
N ILE A 3 -15.42 -27.54 7.49
CA ILE A 3 -15.94 -27.14 8.81
C ILE A 3 -15.96 -25.61 8.77
N SER A 4 -17.15 -25.02 8.58
CA SER A 4 -17.34 -23.57 8.74
C SER A 4 -16.88 -23.20 10.15
N GLN A 5 -15.71 -22.56 10.25
CA GLN A 5 -15.17 -22.10 11.53
C GLN A 5 -15.95 -20.85 11.94
N THR A 6 -16.86 -21.01 12.89
CA THR A 6 -17.50 -19.88 13.56
C THR A 6 -16.44 -19.12 14.36
N PRO A 7 -16.41 -17.78 14.32
CA PRO A 7 -15.45 -16.98 15.10
C PRO A 7 -15.48 -17.36 16.58
N SER A 8 -14.31 -17.51 17.19
CA SER A 8 -14.19 -17.75 18.63
C SER A 8 -14.49 -16.47 19.42
N LYS A 9 -14.65 -16.58 20.77
CA LYS A 9 -14.87 -15.40 21.64
C LYS A 9 -13.76 -14.35 21.58
N ASP A 10 -12.57 -14.71 21.06
CA ASP A 10 -11.41 -13.83 20.92
C ASP A 10 -11.23 -13.32 19.48
N GLN A 11 -12.22 -13.57 18.61
CA GLN A 11 -12.23 -13.18 17.21
C GLN A 11 -13.46 -12.33 16.92
N THR A 12 -13.25 -11.16 16.28
CA THR A 12 -14.33 -10.26 15.88
C THR A 12 -14.24 -10.03 14.39
N PRO A 13 -15.30 -10.31 13.59
CA PRO A 13 -15.33 -9.93 12.18
C PRO A 13 -14.95 -8.46 11.99
N ILE A 14 -14.16 -8.15 10.97
CA ILE A 14 -13.68 -6.77 10.80
C ILE A 14 -14.83 -5.79 10.57
N ALA A 15 -15.90 -6.19 9.90
CA ALA A 15 -17.10 -5.38 9.73
C ALA A 15 -17.75 -4.99 11.05
N ASP A 16 -17.88 -5.95 11.97
CA ASP A 16 -18.44 -5.72 13.31
C ASP A 16 -17.47 -4.91 14.19
N TYR A 17 -16.16 -5.15 14.02
CA TYR A 17 -15.13 -4.45 14.76
C TYR A 17 -15.15 -2.93 14.46
N VAL A 18 -15.27 -2.52 13.20
CA VAL A 18 -15.28 -1.11 12.81
C VAL A 18 -16.54 -0.35 13.21
N GLU A 19 -17.63 -1.06 13.51
CA GLU A 19 -18.89 -0.51 14.09
C GLU A 19 -18.71 -0.11 15.57
N GLY A 20 -17.65 -0.58 16.22
CA GLY A 20 -17.37 -0.29 17.63
C GLY A 20 -17.16 1.20 17.92
N SER A 21 -17.38 1.60 19.16
CA SER A 21 -17.10 2.95 19.63
C SER A 21 -15.60 3.08 19.90
N PHE A 22 -14.92 3.92 19.14
CA PHE A 22 -13.52 4.22 19.32
C PHE A 22 -13.32 5.63 19.86
N VAL A 23 -12.44 5.75 20.86
CA VAL A 23 -11.96 7.07 21.31
C VAL A 23 -10.68 7.34 20.53
N PRO A 24 -10.60 8.42 19.73
CA PRO A 24 -9.36 8.76 19.02
C PRO A 24 -8.24 8.99 20.02
N ILE A 25 -7.10 8.29 19.82
CA ILE A 25 -5.89 8.57 20.59
C ILE A 25 -5.29 9.88 20.11
N SER A 26 -5.29 10.08 18.77
CA SER A 26 -4.79 11.29 18.15
C SER A 26 -5.41 11.55 16.80
N ARG A 27 -5.31 12.81 16.36
CA ARG A 27 -5.45 13.19 14.95
C ARG A 27 -4.09 13.11 14.28
N LEU A 28 -4.12 12.61 13.06
CA LEU A 28 -2.97 12.54 12.17
C LEU A 28 -3.03 13.70 11.16
N GLU A 29 -2.02 13.79 10.30
CA GLU A 29 -2.07 14.65 9.11
C GLU A 29 -3.31 14.31 8.26
N HIS A 30 -3.75 15.21 7.39
CA HIS A 30 -4.94 15.07 6.53
C HIS A 30 -6.27 14.90 7.30
N ASP A 31 -6.32 15.30 8.58
CA ASP A 31 -7.47 15.08 9.48
C ASP A 31 -7.87 13.59 9.66
N TRP A 32 -6.94 12.68 9.40
CA TRP A 32 -7.15 11.27 9.67
C TRP A 32 -7.17 10.98 11.17
N GLU A 33 -7.93 9.97 11.57
CA GLU A 33 -8.08 9.56 12.98
C GLU A 33 -7.22 8.31 13.26
N PHE A 34 -6.58 8.28 14.42
CA PHE A 34 -5.86 7.12 14.90
C PHE A 34 -6.44 6.55 16.19
N HIS A 35 -6.64 5.24 16.20
CA HIS A 35 -7.08 4.46 17.36
C HIS A 35 -6.19 3.22 17.50
N SER A 36 -5.94 2.80 18.74
CA SER A 36 -5.16 1.58 18.98
C SER A 36 -5.82 0.71 20.03
N ALA A 37 -5.93 -0.58 19.73
CA ALA A 37 -6.27 -1.64 20.69
C ALA A 37 -5.04 -2.12 21.47
N LEU A 38 -3.86 -1.55 21.19
CA LEU A 38 -2.57 -1.91 21.77
C LEU A 38 -2.00 -0.73 22.56
N ALA A 39 -1.21 -1.03 23.59
CA ALA A 39 -0.33 -0.06 24.21
C ALA A 39 0.92 0.07 23.32
N LEU A 40 0.90 1.02 22.39
CA LEU A 40 2.08 1.39 21.59
C LEU A 40 2.93 2.41 22.34
N SER A 41 4.24 2.26 22.26
CA SER A 41 5.16 3.30 22.70
C SER A 41 5.07 4.52 21.76
N PRO A 42 5.48 5.73 22.21
CA PRO A 42 5.52 6.89 21.33
C PRO A 42 6.41 6.71 20.09
N ALA A 43 7.45 5.88 20.17
CA ALA A 43 8.31 5.55 19.04
C ALA A 43 7.58 4.64 18.04
N GLU A 44 6.91 3.58 18.51
CA GLU A 44 6.09 2.71 17.65
C GLU A 44 4.96 3.50 16.98
N GLU A 45 4.21 4.33 17.72
CA GLU A 45 3.15 5.16 17.13
C GLU A 45 3.69 6.09 16.03
N ARG A 46 4.87 6.68 16.26
CA ARG A 46 5.52 7.54 15.27
C ARG A 46 5.84 6.79 14.00
N THR A 47 6.54 5.66 14.11
CA THR A 47 7.03 4.87 12.97
C THR A 47 5.89 4.14 12.24
N ILE A 48 4.90 3.60 12.98
CA ILE A 48 3.80 2.83 12.37
C ILE A 48 2.81 3.75 11.64
N VAL A 49 2.54 4.95 12.19
CA VAL A 49 1.37 5.73 11.73
C VAL A 49 1.72 7.18 11.42
N ARG A 50 2.38 7.92 12.35
CA ARG A 50 2.51 9.38 12.20
C ARG A 50 3.37 9.78 11.03
N GLU A 51 4.59 9.28 10.98
CA GLU A 51 5.53 9.61 9.90
C GLU A 51 5.07 9.08 8.54
N PRO A 52 4.59 7.81 8.41
CA PRO A 52 4.01 7.34 7.16
C PRO A 52 2.85 8.21 6.65
N VAL A 53 1.90 8.57 7.53
CA VAL A 53 0.75 9.40 7.12
C VAL A 53 1.19 10.82 6.73
N GLN A 54 2.18 11.40 7.39
CA GLN A 54 2.75 12.70 7.01
C GLN A 54 3.39 12.68 5.62
N ALA A 55 3.96 11.55 5.22
CA ALA A 55 4.57 11.39 3.90
C ALA A 55 3.54 11.20 2.78
N VAL A 56 2.30 10.81 3.08
CA VAL A 56 1.25 10.68 2.06
C VAL A 56 0.99 12.04 1.42
N PRO A 57 1.10 12.20 0.08
CA PRO A 57 0.78 13.44 -0.59
C PRO A 57 -0.66 13.90 -0.35
N ALA A 58 -0.86 15.20 -0.13
CA ALA A 58 -2.17 15.77 0.13
C ALA A 58 -3.20 15.43 -0.97
N ALA A 59 -2.77 15.37 -2.23
CA ALA A 59 -3.62 14.99 -3.36
C ALA A 59 -4.11 13.54 -3.27
N MET A 60 -3.28 12.61 -2.77
CA MET A 60 -3.69 11.22 -2.51
C MET A 60 -4.69 11.17 -1.34
N ALA A 61 -4.36 11.82 -0.24
CA ALA A 61 -5.20 11.86 0.95
C ALA A 61 -6.59 12.46 0.66
N GLN A 62 -6.68 13.51 -0.16
CA GLN A 62 -7.95 14.11 -0.57
C GLN A 62 -8.85 13.13 -1.33
N ARG A 63 -8.29 12.22 -2.11
CA ARG A 63 -9.05 11.18 -2.83
C ARG A 63 -9.57 10.09 -1.93
N LEU A 64 -8.85 9.78 -0.87
CA LEU A 64 -9.28 8.83 0.14
C LEU A 64 -10.33 9.44 1.08
N GLY A 65 -10.29 10.74 1.29
CA GLY A 65 -11.18 11.44 2.20
C GLY A 65 -10.89 11.12 3.67
N LYS A 66 -11.93 10.88 4.45
CA LYS A 66 -11.77 10.57 5.88
C LYS A 66 -11.29 9.14 6.06
N VAL A 67 -10.16 8.98 6.72
CA VAL A 67 -9.60 7.68 7.08
C VAL A 67 -9.49 7.55 8.59
N ARG A 68 -9.87 6.39 9.11
CA ARG A 68 -9.63 5.97 10.49
C ARG A 68 -8.63 4.82 10.46
N VAL A 69 -7.45 5.02 11.01
CA VAL A 69 -6.43 3.99 11.18
C VAL A 69 -6.64 3.29 12.52
N LEU A 70 -6.75 1.97 12.50
CA LEU A 70 -7.02 1.11 13.66
C LEU A 70 -5.84 0.15 13.83
N ALA A 71 -4.97 0.40 14.82
CA ALA A 71 -3.93 -0.55 15.20
C ALA A 71 -4.54 -1.70 16.01
N VAL A 72 -4.44 -2.91 15.47
CA VAL A 72 -4.96 -4.14 16.07
C VAL A 72 -3.84 -5.16 16.28
N PRO A 73 -3.97 -6.14 17.21
CA PRO A 73 -2.91 -7.12 17.41
C PRO A 73 -2.66 -7.97 16.18
N TYR A 74 -3.68 -8.63 15.67
CA TYR A 74 -3.61 -9.55 14.53
C TYR A 74 -4.89 -9.49 13.70
N ILE A 75 -4.77 -9.80 12.42
CA ILE A 75 -5.88 -10.01 11.48
C ILE A 75 -5.74 -11.42 10.92
N ALA A 76 -6.75 -12.28 11.07
CA ALA A 76 -6.76 -13.62 10.52
C ALA A 76 -7.70 -13.71 9.33
N CYS A 77 -7.25 -14.41 8.28
CA CYS A 77 -8.08 -14.78 7.14
C CYS A 77 -8.81 -16.09 7.46
N LEU A 78 -10.13 -16.05 7.47
CA LEU A 78 -10.99 -17.23 7.64
C LEU A 78 -11.87 -17.41 6.39
N GLU A 79 -12.40 -18.62 6.18
CA GLU A 79 -13.37 -18.86 5.09
C GLU A 79 -14.62 -17.96 5.19
N SER A 80 -14.97 -17.53 6.41
CA SER A 80 -16.09 -16.62 6.68
C SER A 80 -15.76 -15.13 6.51
N GLY A 81 -14.53 -14.78 6.18
CA GLY A 81 -14.01 -13.41 6.08
C GLY A 81 -12.99 -13.10 7.16
N ASP A 82 -12.39 -11.93 7.06
CA ASP A 82 -11.33 -11.49 7.95
C ASP A 82 -11.85 -11.13 9.34
N VAL A 83 -11.05 -11.46 10.36
CA VAL A 83 -11.37 -11.23 11.77
C VAL A 83 -10.19 -10.58 12.50
N VAL A 84 -10.47 -9.65 13.41
CA VAL A 84 -9.49 -9.16 14.38
C VAL A 84 -9.31 -10.18 15.49
N CYS A 85 -8.07 -10.53 15.80
CA CYS A 85 -7.70 -11.49 16.83
C CYS A 85 -6.84 -10.84 17.90
N ARG A 86 -7.04 -11.24 19.19
CA ARG A 86 -6.18 -10.81 20.30
C ARG A 86 -4.86 -11.58 20.35
N HIS A 87 -4.87 -12.82 19.90
CA HIS A 87 -3.73 -13.72 19.91
C HIS A 87 -3.35 -14.12 18.49
N LYS A 88 -2.07 -14.47 18.29
CA LYS A 88 -1.55 -14.90 16.99
C LYS A 88 -2.39 -16.05 16.43
N PRO A 89 -2.99 -15.87 15.24
CA PRO A 89 -3.81 -16.91 14.63
C PRO A 89 -2.94 -18.08 14.16
N LYS A 90 -3.57 -19.26 14.05
CA LYS A 90 -2.94 -20.44 13.42
C LYS A 90 -3.18 -20.49 11.91
N SER A 91 -4.17 -19.74 11.43
CA SER A 91 -4.51 -19.57 10.02
C SER A 91 -3.61 -18.53 9.39
N GLU A 92 -3.74 -18.35 8.09
CA GLU A 92 -3.13 -17.25 7.36
C GLU A 92 -3.51 -15.90 8.01
N ALA A 93 -2.55 -15.00 8.09
CA ALA A 93 -2.72 -13.68 8.69
C ALA A 93 -2.56 -12.60 7.61
N HIS A 94 -3.36 -11.56 7.70
CA HIS A 94 -3.18 -10.33 6.94
C HIS A 94 -2.45 -9.29 7.78
N THR A 95 -1.58 -8.51 7.14
CA THR A 95 -0.88 -7.39 7.78
C THR A 95 -1.74 -6.14 7.82
N ALA A 96 -2.64 -6.00 6.85
CA ALA A 96 -3.62 -4.93 6.78
C ALA A 96 -4.95 -5.43 6.21
N ALA A 97 -6.04 -4.73 6.55
CA ALA A 97 -7.37 -4.91 5.95
C ALA A 97 -8.15 -3.60 6.05
N TRP A 98 -9.19 -3.41 5.24
CA TRP A 98 -10.02 -2.20 5.34
C TRP A 98 -11.48 -2.46 5.09
N VAL A 99 -12.31 -1.57 5.64
CA VAL A 99 -13.76 -1.50 5.40
C VAL A 99 -14.11 -0.07 4.99
N GLU A 100 -14.66 0.08 3.80
CA GLU A 100 -15.19 1.35 3.32
C GLU A 100 -16.66 1.52 3.75
N THR A 101 -16.97 2.63 4.35
CA THR A 101 -18.34 3.06 4.65
C THR A 101 -18.64 4.37 3.90
N PRO A 102 -19.91 4.80 3.80
CA PRO A 102 -20.22 6.08 3.18
C PRO A 102 -19.53 7.29 3.83
N GLU A 103 -19.20 7.19 5.14
CA GLU A 103 -18.60 8.29 5.88
C GLU A 103 -17.08 8.27 5.87
N ARG A 104 -16.45 7.09 5.80
CA ARG A 104 -15.00 6.95 5.96
C ARG A 104 -14.45 5.59 5.51
N ILE A 105 -13.16 5.55 5.36
CA ILE A 105 -12.37 4.31 5.26
C ILE A 105 -11.88 3.94 6.65
N ASN A 106 -12.09 2.69 7.08
CA ASN A 106 -11.53 2.13 8.29
C ASN A 106 -10.39 1.19 7.88
N LEU A 107 -9.14 1.60 8.09
CA LEU A 107 -7.94 0.85 7.76
C LEU A 107 -7.40 0.20 9.04
N LEU A 108 -7.36 -1.12 9.07
CA LEU A 108 -6.84 -1.93 10.18
C LEU A 108 -5.40 -2.35 9.87
N LEU A 109 -4.49 -2.21 10.84
CA LEU A 109 -3.10 -2.63 10.75
C LEU A 109 -2.79 -3.66 11.84
N ALA A 110 -2.28 -4.83 11.46
CA ALA A 110 -1.87 -5.90 12.38
C ALA A 110 -0.47 -5.62 12.93
N CYS A 111 -0.38 -4.93 14.07
CA CYS A 111 0.88 -4.41 14.60
C CYS A 111 1.73 -5.42 15.38
N ARG A 112 1.42 -6.72 15.35
CA ARG A 112 2.20 -7.78 16.03
C ARG A 112 2.75 -8.85 15.07
N GLU A 113 2.48 -8.70 13.76
CA GLU A 113 3.02 -9.60 12.73
C GLU A 113 4.37 -9.12 12.19
N LEU A 114 4.56 -7.82 12.07
CA LEU A 114 5.75 -7.16 11.52
C LEU A 114 6.39 -6.26 12.57
N ASP A 115 7.58 -5.80 12.30
CA ASP A 115 8.17 -4.72 13.08
C ASP A 115 7.48 -3.37 12.79
N ALA A 116 7.87 -2.32 13.52
CA ALA A 116 7.20 -1.02 13.43
C ALA A 116 7.39 -0.36 12.05
N HIS A 117 8.56 -0.50 11.43
CA HIS A 117 8.85 0.06 10.12
C HIS A 117 8.05 -0.65 9.03
N ASP A 118 8.10 -1.99 9.03
CA ASP A 118 7.37 -2.78 8.04
C ASP A 118 5.85 -2.62 8.18
N THR A 119 5.34 -2.47 9.42
CA THR A 119 3.93 -2.11 9.65
C THR A 119 3.58 -0.74 9.07
N GLY A 120 4.48 0.24 9.18
CA GLY A 120 4.32 1.55 8.54
C GLY A 120 4.32 1.45 7.01
N PHE A 121 5.18 0.59 6.44
CA PHE A 121 5.20 0.33 5.00
C PHE A 121 3.89 -0.32 4.52
N GLU A 122 3.32 -1.26 5.27
CA GLU A 122 2.00 -1.86 4.99
C GLU A 122 0.88 -0.81 4.98
N LEU A 123 0.96 0.22 5.84
CA LEU A 123 0.04 1.35 5.76
C LEU A 123 0.15 2.05 4.40
N LEU A 124 1.36 2.28 3.91
CA LEU A 124 1.59 2.93 2.60
C LEU A 124 1.11 2.06 1.44
N GLY A 125 1.33 0.75 1.49
CA GLY A 125 0.78 -0.23 0.56
C GLY A 125 -0.75 -0.17 0.52
N SER A 126 -1.39 -0.14 1.69
CA SER A 126 -2.85 -0.01 1.81
C SER A 126 -3.38 1.31 1.25
N VAL A 127 -2.66 2.42 1.45
CA VAL A 127 -2.98 3.73 0.84
C VAL A 127 -2.93 3.64 -0.67
N ALA A 128 -1.91 3.00 -1.24
CA ALA A 128 -1.76 2.81 -2.69
C ALA A 128 -2.88 1.93 -3.28
N GLU A 129 -3.24 0.84 -2.59
CA GLU A 129 -4.37 -0.02 -2.99
C GLU A 129 -5.70 0.72 -2.98
N LEU A 130 -5.96 1.49 -1.94
CA LEU A 130 -7.16 2.32 -1.81
C LEU A 130 -7.20 3.45 -2.85
N LEU A 131 -6.04 3.98 -3.24
CA LEU A 131 -5.93 5.03 -4.26
C LEU A 131 -6.22 4.50 -5.67
N ARG A 132 -5.76 3.29 -6.00
CA ARG A 132 -5.85 2.69 -7.34
C ARG A 132 -7.24 2.81 -8.00
N PRO A 133 -8.36 2.40 -7.37
CA PRO A 133 -9.69 2.53 -7.97
C PRO A 133 -10.18 3.99 -8.08
N ARG A 134 -9.45 4.95 -7.52
CA ARG A 134 -9.78 6.38 -7.50
C ARG A 134 -8.97 7.21 -8.49
N LEU A 135 -8.16 6.55 -9.31
CA LEU A 135 -7.43 7.20 -10.40
C LEU A 135 -8.41 7.72 -11.46
N THR A 136 -8.10 8.88 -11.98
CA THR A 136 -8.75 9.37 -13.20
C THR A 136 -8.28 8.56 -14.40
N GLN A 137 -9.04 8.61 -15.50
CA GLN A 137 -8.64 7.92 -16.73
C GLN A 137 -7.29 8.45 -17.25
N SER A 138 -7.05 9.75 -17.19
CA SER A 138 -5.77 10.35 -17.65
C SER A 138 -4.56 9.89 -16.84
N GLU A 139 -4.69 9.75 -15.52
CA GLU A 139 -3.62 9.23 -14.66
C GLU A 139 -3.35 7.76 -14.94
N SER A 140 -4.42 6.97 -15.07
CA SER A 140 -4.33 5.56 -15.44
C SER A 140 -3.66 5.38 -16.81
N ASP A 141 -3.98 6.23 -17.79
CA ASP A 141 -3.39 6.18 -19.12
C ASP A 141 -1.94 6.65 -19.12
N ALA A 142 -1.57 7.67 -18.35
CA ALA A 142 -0.20 8.11 -18.18
C ALA A 142 0.68 7.01 -17.59
N TYR A 143 0.19 6.31 -16.55
CA TYR A 143 0.90 5.18 -15.96
C TYR A 143 1.01 4.00 -16.95
N ARG A 144 -0.06 3.68 -17.67
CA ARG A 144 -0.07 2.66 -18.73
C ARG A 144 1.01 2.94 -19.77
N GLN A 145 1.11 4.17 -20.24
CA GLN A 145 2.10 4.56 -21.26
C GLN A 145 3.54 4.27 -20.82
N ILE A 146 3.89 4.58 -19.57
CA ILE A 146 5.22 4.25 -19.03
C ILE A 146 5.49 2.75 -19.09
N LEU A 147 4.53 1.92 -18.67
CA LEU A 147 4.71 0.48 -18.68
C LEU A 147 4.85 -0.09 -20.10
N GLU A 148 4.04 0.41 -21.05
CA GLU A 148 4.11 -0.01 -22.45
C GLU A 148 5.48 0.36 -23.07
N GLU A 149 6.00 1.54 -22.78
CA GLU A 149 7.34 1.97 -23.22
C GLU A 149 8.44 1.12 -22.59
N GLU A 150 8.38 0.82 -21.29
CA GLU A 150 9.33 -0.06 -20.60
C GLU A 150 9.34 -1.47 -21.22
N ILE A 151 8.17 -2.04 -21.48
CA ILE A 151 8.03 -3.35 -22.13
C ILE A 151 8.62 -3.30 -23.54
N HIS A 152 8.34 -2.24 -24.30
CA HIS A 152 8.87 -2.05 -25.65
C HIS A 152 10.41 -2.00 -25.67
N HIS A 153 11.01 -1.39 -24.64
CA HIS A 153 12.47 -1.34 -24.47
C HIS A 153 13.08 -2.59 -23.80
N GLY A 154 12.25 -3.62 -23.54
CA GLY A 154 12.72 -4.89 -22.98
C GLY A 154 13.11 -4.84 -21.49
N VAL A 155 12.60 -3.87 -20.74
CA VAL A 155 12.79 -3.78 -19.28
C VAL A 155 12.11 -4.98 -18.61
N ARG A 156 12.88 -5.80 -17.90
CA ARG A 156 12.38 -7.06 -17.32
C ARG A 156 12.09 -6.98 -15.83
N GLY A 157 12.90 -6.25 -15.08
CA GLY A 157 12.76 -6.13 -13.63
C GLY A 157 11.56 -5.29 -13.17
N GLU A 158 11.24 -5.37 -11.88
CA GLU A 158 10.16 -4.64 -11.22
C GLU A 158 10.58 -4.15 -9.82
N ILE A 159 9.71 -3.36 -9.17
CA ILE A 159 9.94 -2.78 -7.85
C ILE A 159 9.92 -3.89 -6.80
N ASP A 160 8.96 -4.82 -6.89
CA ASP A 160 8.80 -5.94 -5.97
C ASP A 160 8.49 -7.25 -6.70
N GLU A 161 8.42 -8.33 -5.93
CA GLU A 161 8.20 -9.68 -6.45
C GLU A 161 6.78 -9.86 -7.01
N GLU A 162 5.77 -9.21 -6.45
CA GLU A 162 4.40 -9.35 -6.93
C GLU A 162 4.21 -8.71 -8.30
N ALA A 163 4.74 -7.50 -8.49
CA ALA A 163 4.75 -6.83 -9.79
C ALA A 163 5.60 -7.60 -10.81
N LEU A 164 6.74 -8.17 -10.39
CA LEU A 164 7.57 -9.00 -11.25
C LEU A 164 6.84 -10.25 -11.73
N ASN A 165 6.17 -10.97 -10.83
CA ASN A 165 5.38 -12.16 -11.15
C ASN A 165 4.22 -11.83 -12.10
N ALA A 166 3.54 -10.70 -11.87
CA ALA A 166 2.48 -10.23 -12.75
C ALA A 166 2.99 -9.88 -14.15
N LYS A 167 4.15 -9.20 -14.25
CA LYS A 167 4.83 -8.87 -15.51
C LYS A 167 5.24 -10.13 -16.28
N GLN A 168 5.86 -11.09 -15.60
CA GLN A 168 6.26 -12.36 -16.20
C GLN A 168 5.05 -13.15 -16.72
N SER A 169 3.95 -13.17 -15.98
CA SER A 169 2.69 -13.79 -16.39
C SER A 169 2.13 -13.13 -17.66
N TYR A 170 2.19 -11.80 -17.73
CA TYR A 170 1.81 -11.05 -18.92
C TYR A 170 2.71 -11.40 -20.11
N LEU A 171 4.05 -11.30 -19.95
CA LEU A 171 5.01 -11.55 -21.04
C LEU A 171 4.97 -12.99 -21.57
N SER A 172 4.56 -13.94 -20.74
CA SER A 172 4.42 -15.35 -21.11
C SER A 172 3.07 -15.68 -21.76
N SER A 173 2.11 -14.75 -21.72
CA SER A 173 0.78 -14.98 -22.23
C SER A 173 0.70 -14.83 -23.76
N ARG A 174 -0.20 -15.60 -24.38
CA ARG A 174 -0.41 -15.53 -25.84
C ARG A 174 -1.34 -14.36 -26.20
N PRO A 175 -1.14 -13.72 -27.38
CA PRO A 175 -2.04 -12.66 -27.85
C PRO A 175 -3.51 -13.09 -27.84
N GLY A 176 -4.38 -12.26 -27.26
CA GLY A 176 -5.82 -12.51 -27.17
C GLY A 176 -6.47 -11.82 -25.96
N ARG A 177 -7.66 -12.29 -25.58
CA ARG A 177 -8.40 -11.74 -24.43
C ARG A 177 -7.62 -11.89 -23.12
N GLN A 178 -6.98 -13.05 -22.93
CA GLN A 178 -6.18 -13.31 -21.72
C GLN A 178 -4.95 -12.41 -21.64
N PHE A 179 -4.30 -12.12 -22.76
CA PHE A 179 -3.17 -11.20 -22.85
C PHE A 179 -3.53 -9.80 -22.31
N ARG A 180 -4.67 -9.26 -22.74
CA ARG A 180 -5.16 -7.97 -22.24
C ARG A 180 -5.46 -8.00 -20.74
N ALA A 181 -6.11 -9.05 -20.26
CA ALA A 181 -6.41 -9.19 -18.84
C ALA A 181 -5.13 -9.30 -17.98
N GLN A 182 -4.10 -10.01 -18.46
CA GLN A 182 -2.81 -10.09 -17.77
C GLN A 182 -2.07 -8.73 -17.74
N PHE A 183 -2.15 -7.96 -18.83
CA PHE A 183 -1.58 -6.62 -18.84
C PHE A 183 -2.28 -5.69 -17.84
N GLU A 184 -3.63 -5.70 -17.78
CA GLU A 184 -4.36 -4.89 -16.81
C GLU A 184 -4.01 -5.29 -15.38
N ARG A 185 -3.94 -6.59 -15.08
CA ARG A 185 -3.49 -7.06 -13.77
C ARG A 185 -2.08 -6.60 -13.44
N TYR A 186 -1.13 -6.73 -14.37
CA TYR A 186 0.23 -6.25 -14.20
C TYR A 186 0.24 -4.74 -13.92
N ARG A 187 -0.50 -3.96 -14.71
CA ARG A 187 -0.59 -2.50 -14.55
C ARG A 187 -1.11 -2.12 -13.15
N GLU A 188 -2.14 -2.81 -12.68
CA GLU A 188 -2.73 -2.55 -11.36
C GLU A 188 -1.74 -2.83 -10.23
N ILE A 189 -1.10 -3.99 -10.23
CA ILE A 189 -0.11 -4.38 -9.22
C ILE A 189 1.10 -3.46 -9.27
N SER A 190 1.65 -3.23 -10.46
CA SER A 190 2.81 -2.33 -10.65
C SER A 190 2.52 -0.89 -10.21
N PHE A 191 1.27 -0.39 -10.41
CA PHE A 191 0.88 0.92 -9.91
C PHE A 191 0.92 0.96 -8.37
N VAL A 192 0.35 -0.04 -7.71
CA VAL A 192 0.34 -0.13 -6.24
C VAL A 192 1.76 -0.16 -5.69
N SER A 193 2.62 -1.04 -6.21
CA SER A 193 4.02 -1.12 -5.82
C SER A 193 4.77 0.21 -6.04
N THR A 194 4.50 0.88 -7.18
CA THR A 194 5.13 2.17 -7.49
C THR A 194 4.65 3.28 -6.56
N ALA A 195 3.35 3.34 -6.28
CA ALA A 195 2.78 4.37 -5.40
C ALA A 195 3.22 4.16 -3.94
N ALA A 196 3.27 2.91 -3.47
CA ALA A 196 3.79 2.58 -2.14
C ALA A 196 5.26 2.96 -1.99
N GLU A 197 6.11 2.60 -2.97
CA GLU A 197 7.54 2.96 -2.99
C GLU A 197 7.74 4.48 -3.11
N TYR A 198 6.89 5.18 -3.86
CA TYR A 198 6.93 6.64 -3.95
C TYR A 198 6.68 7.29 -2.59
N ILE A 199 5.62 6.89 -1.87
CA ILE A 199 5.30 7.44 -0.55
C ILE A 199 6.39 7.03 0.46
N HIS A 200 6.89 5.80 0.38
CA HIS A 200 8.01 5.33 1.19
C HIS A 200 9.27 6.17 0.95
N GLY A 201 9.58 6.47 -0.31
CA GLY A 201 10.69 7.35 -0.67
C GLY A 201 10.54 8.81 -0.19
N LEU A 202 9.30 9.27 0.09
CA LEU A 202 9.04 10.54 0.77
C LEU A 202 9.23 10.43 2.28
N TRP A 203 8.94 9.27 2.88
CA TRP A 203 9.15 9.01 4.31
C TRP A 203 10.61 8.73 4.64
N HIS A 204 11.27 7.92 3.80
CA HIS A 204 12.66 7.50 3.92
C HIS A 204 13.38 7.65 2.57
N ASP A 205 14.63 7.22 2.51
CA ASP A 205 15.37 7.17 1.24
C ASP A 205 14.84 6.05 0.33
N VAL A 206 14.72 6.33 -0.97
CA VAL A 206 14.37 5.32 -1.98
C VAL A 206 15.42 4.21 -1.99
N GLN A 207 15.00 2.97 -1.80
CA GLN A 207 15.89 1.82 -1.83
C GLN A 207 16.23 1.42 -3.26
N ILE A 208 17.43 1.74 -3.70
CA ILE A 208 17.96 1.30 -4.99
C ILE A 208 18.41 -0.15 -4.85
N ARG A 209 17.72 -1.07 -5.52
CA ARG A 209 18.09 -2.48 -5.61
C ARG A 209 18.71 -2.75 -6.98
N ILE A 210 19.78 -3.58 -7.01
CA ILE A 210 20.50 -3.92 -8.25
C ILE A 210 20.32 -5.40 -8.52
N GLY A 211 19.98 -5.75 -9.76
CA GLY A 211 19.84 -7.13 -10.21
C GLY A 211 18.88 -7.27 -11.38
N PRO A 212 18.85 -8.44 -12.03
CA PRO A 212 18.02 -8.66 -13.23
C PRO A 212 16.51 -8.64 -12.92
N ASP A 213 16.12 -8.89 -11.68
CA ASP A 213 14.74 -8.94 -11.23
C ASP A 213 14.25 -7.58 -10.69
N HIS A 214 15.16 -6.63 -10.48
CA HIS A 214 14.84 -5.30 -9.99
C HIS A 214 14.69 -4.30 -11.14
N LEU A 215 13.77 -3.33 -10.93
CA LEU A 215 13.57 -2.23 -11.87
C LEU A 215 14.86 -1.39 -11.97
N PRO A 216 15.41 -1.17 -13.17
CA PRO A 216 16.62 -0.36 -13.32
C PRO A 216 16.39 1.08 -12.82
N VAL A 217 17.43 1.68 -12.25
CA VAL A 217 17.35 3.00 -11.58
C VAL A 217 16.74 4.09 -12.46
N ALA A 218 17.06 4.09 -13.74
CA ALA A 218 16.50 5.09 -14.68
C ALA A 218 14.97 4.97 -14.82
N GLN A 219 14.45 3.73 -14.89
CA GLN A 219 13.01 3.45 -14.95
C GLN A 219 12.33 3.73 -13.61
N LEU A 220 12.97 3.34 -12.49
CA LEU A 220 12.48 3.67 -11.16
C LEU A 220 12.33 5.19 -11.01
N ARG A 221 13.37 5.95 -11.36
CA ARG A 221 13.33 7.43 -11.32
C ARG A 221 12.19 7.98 -12.16
N ARG A 222 12.03 7.50 -13.39
CA ARG A 222 10.98 7.94 -14.29
C ARG A 222 9.56 7.67 -13.72
N ARG A 223 9.36 6.51 -13.07
CA ARG A 223 8.09 6.21 -12.39
C ARG A 223 7.86 7.12 -11.18
N MET A 224 8.90 7.38 -10.39
CA MET A 224 8.83 8.33 -9.26
C MET A 224 8.54 9.76 -9.73
N ASP A 225 9.16 10.21 -10.83
CA ASP A 225 8.90 11.53 -11.42
C ASP A 225 7.44 11.64 -11.87
N LEU A 226 6.88 10.61 -12.52
CA LEU A 226 5.44 10.58 -12.84
C LEU A 226 4.58 10.63 -11.57
N MET A 227 4.90 9.86 -10.52
CA MET A 227 4.17 9.93 -9.26
C MET A 227 4.20 11.33 -8.66
N ALA A 228 5.35 12.00 -8.69
CA ALA A 228 5.51 13.37 -8.20
C ALA A 228 4.75 14.41 -9.06
N GLU A 229 4.60 14.16 -10.35
CA GLU A 229 3.76 14.98 -11.25
C GLU A 229 2.27 14.81 -10.94
N LEU A 230 1.80 13.56 -10.79
CA LEU A 230 0.39 13.23 -10.52
C LEU A 230 -0.03 13.57 -9.08
N PHE A 231 0.87 13.37 -8.14
CA PHE A 231 0.66 13.52 -6.71
C PHE A 231 1.85 14.26 -6.08
N PRO A 232 1.93 15.59 -6.23
CA PRO A 232 3.05 16.36 -5.72
C PRO A 232 3.32 16.10 -4.24
N PRO A 233 4.61 15.99 -3.83
CA PRO A 233 4.98 15.83 -2.43
C PRO A 233 4.47 16.99 -1.58
N ASN A 234 4.22 16.73 -0.30
CA ASN A 234 3.96 17.78 0.69
C ASN A 234 5.21 18.68 0.85
N GLU A 235 5.00 19.91 1.34
CA GLU A 235 6.10 20.83 1.58
C GLU A 235 7.15 20.20 2.51
N GLY A 236 8.42 20.29 2.11
CA GLY A 236 9.55 19.71 2.84
C GLY A 236 9.88 18.26 2.51
N TYR A 237 9.04 17.57 1.74
CA TYR A 237 9.29 16.18 1.31
C TYR A 237 9.88 16.13 -0.11
N ARG A 238 10.80 15.18 -0.34
CA ARG A 238 11.45 14.92 -1.64
C ARG A 238 11.70 13.44 -1.82
N VAL A 239 11.57 12.95 -3.03
CA VAL A 239 11.85 11.52 -3.35
C VAL A 239 13.34 11.27 -3.58
N PHE A 240 14.05 12.26 -4.15
CA PHE A 240 15.48 12.18 -4.40
C PHE A 240 16.18 13.46 -3.96
N ASP A 241 17.33 13.32 -3.29
CA ASP A 241 18.22 14.44 -3.06
C ASP A 241 18.81 14.93 -4.39
N GLU A 242 18.88 16.24 -4.57
CA GLU A 242 19.47 16.87 -5.78
C GLU A 242 20.94 16.47 -6.00
N ALA A 243 21.61 15.98 -4.95
CA ALA A 243 23.01 15.55 -4.98
C ALA A 243 23.26 14.25 -5.78
N ILE A 244 22.25 13.39 -5.96
CA ILE A 244 22.39 12.10 -6.68
C ILE A 244 22.23 12.28 -8.21
N GLY A 245 21.84 13.46 -8.66
CA GLY A 245 21.51 13.74 -10.07
C GLY A 245 22.65 14.19 -10.99
N LYS A 246 23.90 14.28 -10.51
CA LYS A 246 25.05 14.79 -11.29
C LYS A 246 26.20 13.81 -11.32
N THR A 247 25.96 12.58 -11.71
CA THR A 247 27.03 11.72 -12.23
C THR A 247 26.71 11.48 -13.70
N GLU A 248 27.46 12.20 -14.54
CA GLU A 248 27.51 12.06 -16.01
C GLU A 248 27.92 10.65 -16.42
#